data_f2643f64faa23e322524ec8dad54c082
#
_entry.id   f2643f64faa23e322524ec8dad54c082
#
_cell.length_a   1.000
_cell.length_b   1.000
_cell.length_c   1.000
_cell.angle_alpha   90.00
_cell.angle_beta   90.00
_cell.angle_gamma   90.00
#
_symmetry.space_group_name_H-M   'P 1'
#
loop_
_entity.id
_entity.type
_entity.pdbx_description
1 polymer ?
#
loop_
_entity_poly.entity_id
_entity_poly.type
_entity_poly.pdbx_seq_one_letter_code
_entity_poly.pdbx_strand_id
1 'polypeptide(L)'
;MVPLAEQAAEELEGEASAEVLDIRTLKPLDEDALLASAAKTGRVVIVQEAPRTAGFGAELAAILAEKAILDLRGPVFRVTGYDVPYPYWSIEDAYMPSVERVADAARRLLEF
;
A
#
# COMPACT_ATOMS: atom_id res chain seq x y z
N MET A 1 -2.27 -9.76 3.26
CA MET A 1 -2.07 -8.72 2.21
C MET A 1 -0.78 -8.87 1.43
N VAL A 2 0.29 -9.45 2.00
CA VAL A 2 1.56 -9.65 1.26
C VAL A 2 1.38 -10.51 0.00
N PRO A 3 0.76 -11.70 0.04
CA PRO A 3 0.56 -12.49 -1.19
C PRO A 3 -0.24 -11.76 -2.27
N LEU A 4 -1.19 -10.94 -1.86
CA LEU A 4 -2.00 -10.14 -2.78
C LEU A 4 -1.17 -9.02 -3.43
N ALA A 5 -0.29 -8.38 -2.65
CA ALA A 5 0.63 -7.38 -3.17
C ALA A 5 1.68 -7.99 -4.12
N GLU A 6 2.16 -9.19 -3.83
CA GLU A 6 3.07 -9.95 -4.71
C GLU A 6 2.39 -10.30 -6.04
N GLN A 7 1.15 -10.78 -6.02
CA GLN A 7 0.37 -11.05 -7.24
C GLN A 7 0.13 -9.77 -8.07
N ALA A 8 -0.15 -8.65 -7.40
CA ALA A 8 -0.30 -7.37 -8.09
C ALA A 8 1.03 -6.90 -8.73
N ALA A 9 2.16 -7.15 -8.07
CA ALA A 9 3.48 -6.87 -8.61
C ALA A 9 3.78 -7.73 -9.86
N GLU A 10 3.38 -9.00 -9.85
CA GLU A 10 3.49 -9.90 -11.02
C GLU A 10 2.63 -9.39 -12.20
N GLU A 11 1.40 -8.92 -11.93
CA GLU A 11 0.56 -8.32 -12.99
C GLU A 11 1.15 -7.06 -13.63
N LEU A 12 2.03 -6.37 -12.92
CA LEU A 12 2.71 -5.18 -13.42
C LEU A 12 4.00 -5.48 -14.19
N GLU A 13 4.40 -6.75 -14.30
CA GLU A 13 5.59 -7.13 -15.06
C GLU A 13 5.52 -6.60 -16.51
N GLY A 14 6.61 -5.95 -16.95
CA GLY A 14 6.67 -5.29 -18.26
C GLY A 14 6.16 -3.84 -18.25
N GLU A 15 5.38 -3.41 -17.26
CA GLU A 15 4.95 -2.02 -17.08
C GLU A 15 5.86 -1.29 -16.07
N ALA A 16 6.14 -1.94 -14.93
CA ALA A 16 7.01 -1.43 -13.88
C ALA A 16 7.58 -2.57 -13.05
N SER A 17 8.71 -2.31 -12.38
CA SER A 17 9.20 -3.18 -11.31
C SER A 17 8.66 -2.70 -9.97
N ALA A 18 8.21 -3.63 -9.15
CA ALA A 18 7.67 -3.34 -7.82
C ALA A 18 8.53 -4.01 -6.74
N GLU A 19 8.68 -3.31 -5.62
CA GLU A 19 9.25 -3.86 -4.39
C GLU A 19 8.11 -4.03 -3.39
N VAL A 20 7.94 -5.24 -2.85
CA VAL A 20 6.95 -5.53 -1.83
C VAL A 20 7.62 -5.52 -0.46
N LEU A 21 7.20 -4.61 0.40
CA LEU A 21 7.70 -4.48 1.77
C LEU A 21 6.65 -5.00 2.77
N ASP A 22 7.00 -6.09 3.45
CA ASP A 22 6.19 -6.66 4.52
C ASP A 22 6.52 -5.98 5.86
N ILE A 23 5.59 -5.19 6.40
CA ILE A 23 5.80 -4.40 7.62
C ILE A 23 5.96 -5.28 8.86
N ARG A 24 5.28 -6.42 8.97
CA ARG A 24 5.32 -7.42 10.06
C ARG A 24 5.08 -6.87 11.47
N THR A 25 5.79 -5.81 11.87
CA THR A 25 5.72 -5.25 13.21
C THR A 25 5.30 -3.78 13.15
N LEU A 26 4.21 -3.45 13.83
CA LEU A 26 3.68 -2.08 13.87
C LEU A 26 4.36 -1.22 14.93
N LYS A 27 4.78 -1.83 16.04
CA LYS A 27 5.46 -1.15 17.15
C LYS A 27 6.44 -2.12 17.84
N PRO A 28 7.76 -1.89 17.75
CA PRO A 28 8.41 -0.84 16.97
C PRO A 28 8.28 -1.08 15.45
N LEU A 29 8.07 0.00 14.69
CA LEU A 29 8.07 -0.03 13.23
C LEU A 29 9.52 0.07 12.71
N ASP A 30 9.86 -0.68 11.69
CA ASP A 30 11.10 -0.49 10.94
C ASP A 30 10.95 0.69 9.95
N GLU A 31 11.06 1.89 10.48
CA GLU A 31 10.97 3.11 9.68
C GLU A 31 12.10 3.22 8.67
N ASP A 32 13.31 2.74 9.00
CA ASP A 32 14.47 2.82 8.11
C ASP A 32 14.22 2.01 6.83
N ALA A 33 13.66 0.81 6.94
CA ALA A 33 13.29 0.00 5.78
C ALA A 33 12.21 0.68 4.93
N LEU A 34 11.20 1.27 5.56
CA LEU A 34 10.14 2.00 4.86
C LEU A 34 10.69 3.20 4.08
N LEU A 35 11.51 4.01 4.72
CA LEU A 35 12.10 5.21 4.10
C LEU A 35 13.09 4.86 2.99
N ALA A 36 13.91 3.81 3.17
CA ALA A 36 14.83 3.33 2.15
C ALA A 36 14.11 2.83 0.91
N SER A 37 13.04 2.07 1.07
CA SER A 37 12.20 1.59 -0.04
C SER A 37 11.52 2.76 -0.78
N ALA A 38 10.98 3.72 -0.04
CA ALA A 38 10.36 4.91 -0.62
C ALA A 38 11.36 5.76 -1.40
N ALA A 39 12.57 5.97 -0.87
CA ALA A 39 13.64 6.71 -1.56
C ALA A 39 14.11 6.00 -2.83
N LYS A 40 14.20 4.66 -2.79
CA LYS A 40 14.59 3.83 -3.94
C LYS A 40 13.58 3.89 -5.07
N THR A 41 12.29 3.80 -4.76
CA THR A 41 11.22 3.66 -5.76
C THR A 41 10.54 4.97 -6.12
N GLY A 42 10.45 5.90 -5.21
CA GLY A 42 9.81 7.21 -5.37
C GLY A 42 8.28 7.15 -5.46
N ARG A 43 7.66 5.98 -5.44
CA ARG A 43 6.21 5.78 -5.53
C ARG A 43 5.76 4.71 -4.56
N VAL A 44 4.71 5.00 -3.79
CA VAL A 44 4.28 4.13 -2.70
C VAL A 44 2.78 3.84 -2.76
N VAL A 45 2.42 2.56 -2.76
CA VAL A 45 1.07 2.08 -2.54
C VAL A 45 1.05 1.31 -1.22
N ILE A 46 0.21 1.73 -0.29
CA ILE A 46 0.01 1.06 0.99
C ILE A 46 -1.21 0.15 0.88
N VAL A 47 -1.05 -1.12 1.20
CA VAL A 47 -2.13 -2.11 1.15
C VAL A 47 -2.43 -2.59 2.56
N GLN A 48 -3.66 -2.45 3.01
CA GLN A 48 -4.12 -2.92 4.32
C GLN A 48 -5.54 -3.49 4.24
N GLU A 49 -5.82 -4.47 5.06
CA GLU A 49 -7.16 -5.06 5.20
C GLU A 49 -8.09 -4.15 6.00
N ALA A 50 -7.55 -3.50 7.04
CA ALA A 50 -8.31 -2.61 7.90
C ALA A 50 -9.01 -1.47 7.11
N PRO A 51 -10.09 -0.89 7.66
CA PRO A 51 -10.74 0.28 7.09
C PRO A 51 -9.78 1.44 6.85
N ARG A 52 -10.14 2.31 5.93
CA ARG A 52 -9.31 3.45 5.53
C ARG A 52 -9.10 4.45 6.66
N THR A 53 -10.19 4.80 7.35
CA THR A 53 -10.17 5.78 8.45
C THR A 53 -9.59 5.14 9.71
N ALA A 54 -8.65 5.82 10.34
CA ALA A 54 -7.93 5.36 11.53
C ALA A 54 -7.15 4.05 11.37
N GLY A 55 -6.96 3.56 10.14
CA GLY A 55 -6.11 2.40 9.86
C GLY A 55 -4.63 2.77 9.92
N PHE A 56 -3.77 1.78 10.21
CA PHE A 56 -2.33 2.00 10.36
C PHE A 56 -1.65 2.54 9.09
N GLY A 57 -2.21 2.28 7.92
CA GLY A 57 -1.72 2.86 6.66
C GLY A 57 -1.74 4.39 6.63
N ALA A 58 -2.57 5.04 7.45
CA ALA A 58 -2.55 6.49 7.60
C ALA A 58 -1.28 6.95 8.36
N GLU A 59 -0.83 6.20 9.35
CA GLU A 59 0.43 6.45 10.06
C GLU A 59 1.62 6.29 9.12
N LEU A 60 1.66 5.23 8.32
CA LEU A 60 2.72 5.06 7.31
C LEU A 60 2.76 6.23 6.32
N ALA A 61 1.60 6.69 5.87
CA ALA A 61 1.51 7.84 4.97
C ALA A 61 2.00 9.14 5.64
N ALA A 62 1.72 9.32 6.93
CA ALA A 62 2.21 10.47 7.71
C ALA A 62 3.74 10.43 7.84
N ILE A 63 4.32 9.28 8.18
CA ILE A 63 5.78 9.09 8.28
C ILE A 63 6.46 9.43 6.93
N LEU A 64 5.91 8.93 5.83
CA LEU A 64 6.43 9.23 4.49
C LEU A 64 6.33 10.72 4.16
N ALA A 65 5.24 11.38 4.52
CA ALA A 65 5.07 12.82 4.31
C ALA A 65 6.04 13.66 5.15
N GLU A 66 6.31 13.24 6.39
CA GLU A 66 7.22 13.96 7.29
C GLU A 66 8.69 13.76 6.96
N LYS A 67 9.08 12.55 6.53
CA LYS A 67 10.48 12.13 6.46
C LYS A 67 10.98 11.82 5.04
N ALA A 68 10.10 11.60 4.08
CA ALA A 68 10.46 11.21 2.71
C ALA A 68 9.76 12.04 1.61
N ILE A 69 9.16 13.17 1.94
CA ILE A 69 8.36 13.95 0.98
C ILE A 69 9.18 14.35 -0.27
N LEU A 70 10.46 14.63 -0.12
CA LEU A 70 11.33 15.03 -1.22
C LEU A 70 11.78 13.85 -2.11
N ASP A 71 11.64 12.62 -1.63
CA ASP A 71 11.96 11.41 -2.37
C ASP A 71 10.76 10.91 -3.19
N LEU A 72 9.55 11.35 -2.84
CA LEU A 72 8.32 10.91 -3.50
C LEU A 72 8.14 11.64 -4.85
N ARG A 73 7.77 10.86 -5.86
CA ARG A 73 7.47 11.34 -7.23
C ARG A 73 5.97 11.44 -7.51
N GLY A 74 5.14 11.14 -6.53
CA GLY A 74 3.69 11.19 -6.61
C GLY A 74 3.07 11.02 -5.23
N PRO A 75 1.75 11.12 -5.12
CA PRO A 75 1.05 10.94 -3.86
C PRO A 75 1.18 9.51 -3.34
N VAL A 76 1.10 9.33 -2.04
CA VAL A 76 0.97 8.00 -1.43
C VAL A 76 -0.45 7.50 -1.64
N PHE A 77 -0.61 6.38 -2.34
CA PHE A 77 -1.92 5.74 -2.51
C PHE A 77 -2.15 4.69 -1.43
N ARG A 78 -3.41 4.56 -1.01
CA ARG A 78 -3.82 3.57 -0.02
C ARG A 78 -4.96 2.72 -0.57
N VAL A 79 -4.72 1.41 -0.70
CA VAL A 79 -5.73 0.40 -1.00
C VAL A 79 -6.11 -0.30 0.29
N THR A 80 -7.34 -0.12 0.73
CA THR A 80 -7.80 -0.50 2.07
C THR A 80 -9.14 -1.22 2.00
N GLY A 81 -9.54 -1.83 3.11
CA GLY A 81 -10.95 -2.13 3.36
C GLY A 81 -11.79 -0.85 3.36
N TYR A 82 -13.09 -1.00 3.23
CA TYR A 82 -14.04 0.11 3.23
C TYR A 82 -14.36 0.56 4.67
N ASP A 83 -14.75 1.81 4.83
CA ASP A 83 -15.18 2.38 6.12
C ASP A 83 -16.62 1.95 6.45
N VAL A 84 -16.81 0.66 6.63
CA VAL A 84 -18.08 0.01 6.99
C VAL A 84 -17.81 -1.04 8.07
N PRO A 85 -18.82 -1.49 8.82
CA PRO A 85 -18.66 -2.63 9.71
C PRO A 85 -18.12 -3.83 8.93
N TYR A 86 -17.20 -4.59 9.56
CA TYR A 86 -16.63 -5.77 8.91
C TYR A 86 -17.75 -6.74 8.51
N PRO A 87 -17.82 -7.15 7.24
CA PRO A 87 -18.92 -7.96 6.75
C PRO A 87 -18.80 -9.42 7.21
N TYR A 88 -19.92 -10.14 7.17
CA TYR A 88 -19.91 -11.59 7.35
C TYR A 88 -19.12 -12.28 6.22
N TRP A 89 -18.59 -13.46 6.49
CA TRP A 89 -17.73 -14.22 5.57
C TRP A 89 -18.29 -14.36 4.15
N SER A 90 -19.62 -14.41 3.98
CA SER A 90 -20.28 -14.56 2.68
C SER A 90 -20.07 -13.38 1.71
N ILE A 91 -19.69 -12.19 2.22
CA ILE A 91 -19.43 -10.99 1.43
C ILE A 91 -18.07 -10.37 1.73
N GLU A 92 -17.22 -11.11 2.44
CA GLU A 92 -15.88 -10.67 2.85
C GLU A 92 -15.00 -10.32 1.64
N ASP A 93 -15.07 -11.12 0.58
CA ASP A 93 -14.30 -10.89 -0.64
C ASP A 93 -14.60 -9.54 -1.29
N ALA A 94 -15.84 -9.06 -1.20
CA ALA A 94 -16.21 -7.74 -1.71
C ALA A 94 -15.65 -6.58 -0.88
N TYR A 95 -15.36 -6.84 0.40
CA TYR A 95 -14.79 -5.87 1.33
C TYR A 95 -13.27 -5.78 1.21
N MET A 96 -12.61 -6.91 1.04
CA MET A 96 -11.14 -7.02 1.03
C MET A 96 -10.50 -6.26 -0.14
N PRO A 97 -9.29 -5.72 0.03
CA PRO A 97 -8.48 -5.32 -1.11
C PRO A 97 -8.33 -6.48 -2.11
N SER A 98 -8.35 -6.19 -3.39
CA SER A 98 -8.12 -7.17 -4.45
C SER A 98 -6.82 -6.88 -5.22
N VAL A 99 -6.30 -7.89 -5.90
CA VAL A 99 -5.13 -7.76 -6.78
C VAL A 99 -5.34 -6.65 -7.80
N GLU A 100 -6.51 -6.62 -8.45
CA GLU A 100 -6.89 -5.61 -9.44
C GLU A 100 -6.88 -4.20 -8.85
N ARG A 101 -7.42 -4.01 -7.64
CA ARG A 101 -7.42 -2.71 -6.96
C ARG A 101 -6.00 -2.21 -6.67
N VAL A 102 -5.09 -3.11 -6.30
CA VAL A 102 -3.69 -2.76 -6.02
C VAL A 102 -2.96 -2.45 -7.32
N ALA A 103 -3.11 -3.28 -8.35
CA ALA A 103 -2.49 -3.06 -9.66
C ALA A 103 -3.00 -1.76 -10.31
N ASP A 104 -4.32 -1.48 -10.23
CA ASP A 104 -4.90 -0.24 -10.74
C ASP A 104 -4.35 1.00 -10.00
N ALA A 105 -4.26 0.93 -8.67
CA ALA A 105 -3.66 2.00 -7.89
C ALA A 105 -2.20 2.26 -8.29
N ALA A 106 -1.43 1.20 -8.52
CA ALA A 106 -0.05 1.31 -8.99
C ALA A 106 0.03 1.93 -10.40
N ARG A 107 -0.80 1.49 -11.36
CA ARG A 107 -0.85 2.07 -12.70
C ARG A 107 -1.17 3.55 -12.67
N ARG A 108 -2.19 3.95 -11.91
CA ARG A 108 -2.55 5.37 -11.73
C ARG A 108 -1.41 6.17 -11.10
N LEU A 109 -0.66 5.57 -10.19
CA LEU A 109 0.50 6.21 -9.57
C LEU A 109 1.66 6.40 -10.58
N LEU A 110 1.79 5.53 -11.56
CA LEU A 110 2.79 5.66 -12.63
C LEU A 110 2.53 6.85 -13.57
N GLU A 111 1.30 7.36 -13.61
CA GLU A 111 0.92 8.52 -14.42
C GLU A 111 1.46 9.85 -13.85
N PHE A 112 1.86 9.86 -12.60
CA PHE A 112 2.55 10.99 -11.98
C PHE A 112 4.04 10.96 -12.35
#